data_7f3feeab3fdaf9e5b072f81c65fd4b81
#
_entry.id   7f3feeab3fdaf9e5b072f81c65fd4b81
#
_cell.length_a   1.000
_cell.length_b   1.000
_cell.length_c   1.000
_cell.angle_alpha   90.00
_cell.angle_beta   90.00
_cell.angle_gamma   90.00
#
_symmetry.space_group_name_H-M   'P 1'
#
loop_
_entity.id
_entity.type
_entity.pdbx_description
1 polymer ?
#
loop_
_entity_poly.entity_id
_entity_poly.type
_entity_poly.pdbx_seq_one_letter_code
_entity_poly.pdbx_strand_id
1 'polypeptide(L)'
;MGKIITMDYINQSGRWPTGCESVSAVMVLNYLGVLVTVDEFIEKYIECVPFEQRFGQRFGANPYQCFAGSPYDSDAFGCYAPVIVRAMNKAFEAAGSKYYAVDETDTPVEALIDCYVNHGLPVVFWACIDMKPPIEGPSWRLLEDGSEFLWISNEHCMVLCGEDDEKYYFYDSWENHGLTGWEKPLVIRRHKAQMNMAVGIREQKCKK
;
A
#
# COMPACT_ATOMS: atom_id res chain seq x y z
N MET A 1 -0.22 20.85 -17.98
CA MET A 1 0.83 20.03 -17.33
C MET A 1 0.34 19.71 -15.93
N GLY A 2 0.05 18.43 -15.66
CA GLY A 2 -0.35 17.97 -14.35
C GLY A 2 0.75 18.22 -13.31
N LYS A 3 0.36 18.44 -12.07
CA LYS A 3 1.31 18.65 -10.96
C LYS A 3 1.71 17.27 -10.41
N ILE A 4 3.00 16.98 -10.38
CA ILE A 4 3.54 15.79 -9.71
C ILE A 4 4.03 16.20 -8.32
N ILE A 5 3.57 15.50 -7.29
CA ILE A 5 4.05 15.65 -5.92
C ILE A 5 5.47 15.07 -5.86
N THR A 6 6.43 15.86 -5.39
CA THR A 6 7.82 15.40 -5.21
C THR A 6 8.04 15.00 -3.76
N MET A 7 8.57 13.79 -3.55
CA MET A 7 8.90 13.24 -2.23
C MET A 7 10.19 12.42 -2.26
N ASP A 8 10.76 12.15 -1.11
CA ASP A 8 11.92 11.27 -1.00
C ASP A 8 11.55 9.83 -1.34
N TYR A 9 12.33 9.23 -2.22
CA TYR A 9 12.14 7.88 -2.69
C TYR A 9 12.82 6.85 -1.79
N ILE A 10 12.15 5.74 -1.53
CA ILE A 10 12.70 4.59 -0.80
C ILE A 10 12.59 3.35 -1.68
N ASN A 11 13.73 2.69 -1.93
CA ASN A 11 13.79 1.42 -2.64
C ASN A 11 13.60 0.26 -1.65
N GLN A 12 12.65 -0.64 -1.90
CA GLN A 12 12.40 -1.81 -1.05
C GLN A 12 13.40 -2.95 -1.29
N SER A 13 14.07 -2.98 -2.44
CA SER A 13 14.86 -4.11 -2.89
C SER A 13 15.97 -4.48 -1.90
N GLY A 14 16.12 -5.76 -1.64
CA GLY A 14 17.17 -6.34 -0.81
C GLY A 14 16.90 -6.32 0.70
N ARG A 15 16.09 -5.38 1.22
CA ARG A 15 15.81 -5.31 2.66
C ARG A 15 14.37 -5.69 3.03
N TRP A 16 13.40 -5.27 2.22
CA TRP A 16 11.97 -5.51 2.45
C TRP A 16 11.33 -6.12 1.19
N PRO A 17 11.70 -7.37 0.82
CA PRO A 17 11.33 -7.95 -0.48
C PRO A 17 9.82 -8.04 -0.72
N THR A 18 9.02 -8.13 0.34
CA THR A 18 7.55 -8.12 0.27
C THR A 18 6.94 -6.92 1.01
N GLY A 19 7.69 -5.84 1.19
CA GLY A 19 7.31 -4.70 2.03
C GLY A 19 6.79 -3.48 1.26
N CYS A 20 6.28 -3.62 0.04
CA CYS A 20 5.85 -2.49 -0.80
C CYS A 20 4.83 -1.59 -0.12
N GLU A 21 3.88 -2.14 0.64
CA GLU A 21 2.88 -1.38 1.37
C GLU A 21 3.49 -0.55 2.50
N SER A 22 4.44 -1.16 3.26
CA SER A 22 5.15 -0.49 4.35
C SER A 22 6.04 0.64 3.81
N VAL A 23 6.76 0.39 2.71
CA VAL A 23 7.63 1.37 2.06
C VAL A 23 6.79 2.53 1.50
N SER A 24 5.68 2.24 0.80
CA SER A 24 4.76 3.25 0.28
C SER A 24 4.15 4.11 1.39
N ALA A 25 3.70 3.47 2.48
CA ALA A 25 3.18 4.19 3.64
C ALA A 25 4.22 5.12 4.27
N VAL A 26 5.47 4.66 4.42
CA VAL A 26 6.57 5.47 4.99
C VAL A 26 6.95 6.64 4.09
N MET A 27 6.98 6.47 2.76
CA MET A 27 7.19 7.60 1.84
C MET A 27 6.13 8.68 2.05
N VAL A 28 4.85 8.30 2.20
CA VAL A 28 3.74 9.24 2.46
C VAL A 28 3.86 9.88 3.85
N LEU A 29 4.14 9.11 4.90
CA LEU A 29 4.33 9.63 6.26
C LEU A 29 5.46 10.67 6.33
N ASN A 30 6.64 10.34 5.77
CA ASN A 30 7.80 11.23 5.75
C ASN A 30 7.52 12.51 4.96
N TYR A 31 6.85 12.42 3.81
CA TYR A 31 6.40 13.57 3.03
C TYR A 31 5.50 14.51 3.85
N LEU A 32 4.66 13.97 4.71
CA LEU A 32 3.74 14.73 5.58
C LEU A 32 4.39 15.17 6.91
N GLY A 33 5.71 14.97 7.06
CA GLY A 33 6.48 15.41 8.21
C GLY A 33 6.46 14.46 9.42
N VAL A 34 5.93 13.25 9.26
CA VAL A 34 6.00 12.18 10.28
C VAL A 34 7.18 11.28 9.95
N LEU A 35 8.35 11.65 10.48
CA LEU A 35 9.61 10.96 10.19
C LEU A 35 9.69 9.62 10.90
N VAL A 36 9.65 8.55 10.12
CA VAL A 36 9.75 7.17 10.58
C VAL A 36 10.54 6.35 9.56
N THR A 37 11.38 5.44 10.02
CA THR A 37 12.05 4.48 9.13
C THR A 37 11.09 3.33 8.77
N VAL A 38 11.38 2.61 7.66
CA VAL A 38 10.56 1.46 7.26
C VAL A 38 10.59 0.37 8.33
N ASP A 39 11.78 0.12 8.92
CA ASP A 39 11.90 -0.87 10.01
C ASP A 39 11.05 -0.48 11.22
N GLU A 40 11.12 0.80 11.66
CA GLU A 40 10.28 1.27 12.76
C GLU A 40 8.79 1.17 12.46
N PHE A 41 8.40 1.46 11.22
CA PHE A 41 6.99 1.36 10.82
C PHE A 41 6.51 -0.10 10.88
N ILE A 42 7.30 -1.05 10.35
CA ILE A 42 6.99 -2.47 10.40
C ILE A 42 6.93 -2.97 11.85
N GLU A 43 7.97 -2.68 12.64
CA GLU A 43 8.11 -3.23 13.99
C GLU A 43 7.10 -2.66 15.00
N LYS A 44 6.73 -1.36 14.86
CA LYS A 44 5.86 -0.69 15.84
C LYS A 44 4.38 -0.69 15.46
N TYR A 45 4.06 -0.69 14.16
CA TYR A 45 2.70 -0.39 13.71
C TYR A 45 2.05 -1.49 12.87
N ILE A 46 2.84 -2.38 12.23
CA ILE A 46 2.31 -3.50 11.43
C ILE A 46 2.26 -4.76 12.29
N GLU A 47 1.10 -5.39 12.34
CA GLU A 47 0.98 -6.73 12.91
C GLU A 47 1.29 -7.76 11.82
N CYS A 48 2.41 -8.48 11.98
CA CYS A 48 2.85 -9.54 11.10
C CYS A 48 2.52 -10.91 11.69
N VAL A 49 1.88 -11.77 10.91
CA VAL A 49 1.47 -13.11 11.34
C VAL A 49 2.13 -14.16 10.45
N PRO A 50 3.01 -15.01 11.00
CA PRO A 50 3.67 -16.06 10.24
C PRO A 50 2.68 -17.13 9.78
N PHE A 51 3.05 -17.83 8.71
CA PHE A 51 2.28 -18.99 8.24
C PHE A 51 2.54 -20.22 9.13
N GLU A 52 1.50 -21.04 9.28
CA GLU A 52 1.54 -22.30 10.00
C GLU A 52 1.18 -23.47 9.08
N GLN A 53 1.80 -24.63 9.36
CA GLN A 53 1.40 -25.90 8.73
C GLN A 53 0.57 -26.72 9.72
N ARG A 54 -0.67 -27.02 9.38
CA ARG A 54 -1.58 -27.86 10.19
C ARG A 54 -2.21 -28.90 9.30
N PHE A 55 -2.04 -30.19 9.64
CA PHE A 55 -2.66 -31.31 8.89
C PHE A 55 -2.35 -31.31 7.38
N GLY A 56 -1.13 -30.89 7.00
CA GLY A 56 -0.70 -30.82 5.61
C GLY A 56 -1.29 -29.62 4.82
N GLN A 57 -1.96 -28.70 5.50
CA GLN A 57 -2.52 -27.46 4.92
C GLN A 57 -1.81 -26.22 5.47
N ARG A 58 -1.67 -25.21 4.64
CA ARG A 58 -1.10 -23.90 5.01
C ARG A 58 -2.19 -23.02 5.61
N PHE A 59 -1.91 -22.48 6.80
CA PHE A 59 -2.74 -21.47 7.46
C PHE A 59 -1.98 -20.15 7.57
N GLY A 60 -2.68 -19.04 7.40
CA GLY A 60 -2.10 -17.69 7.48
C GLY A 60 -3.11 -16.64 7.88
N ALA A 61 -2.64 -15.41 8.02
CA ALA A 61 -3.48 -14.27 8.33
C ALA A 61 -4.46 -13.96 7.19
N ASN A 62 -5.53 -13.27 7.56
CA ASN A 62 -6.35 -12.51 6.63
C ASN A 62 -5.63 -11.19 6.28
N PRO A 63 -5.26 -10.93 5.01
CA PRO A 63 -4.53 -9.73 4.62
C PRO A 63 -5.28 -8.40 4.87
N TYR A 64 -6.58 -8.46 5.12
CA TYR A 64 -7.37 -7.30 5.58
C TYR A 64 -7.18 -6.99 7.07
N GLN A 65 -6.63 -7.93 7.84
CA GLN A 65 -6.47 -7.79 9.29
C GLN A 65 -5.01 -7.64 9.70
N CYS A 66 -4.10 -8.43 9.12
CA CYS A 66 -2.68 -8.46 9.46
C CYS A 66 -1.84 -8.65 8.19
N PHE A 67 -0.54 -8.39 8.30
CA PHE A 67 0.42 -8.74 7.25
C PHE A 67 0.61 -10.28 7.21
N ALA A 68 0.37 -10.89 6.06
CA ALA A 68 0.52 -12.33 5.86
C ALA A 68 1.99 -12.70 5.65
N GLY A 69 2.66 -13.11 6.72
CA GLY A 69 4.10 -13.35 6.81
C GLY A 69 4.86 -12.17 7.39
N SER A 70 5.98 -11.79 6.80
CA SER A 70 6.82 -10.67 7.23
C SER A 70 7.38 -9.89 6.04
N PRO A 71 7.41 -8.54 6.05
CA PRO A 71 8.02 -7.74 4.98
C PRO A 71 9.49 -8.03 4.70
N TYR A 72 10.19 -8.65 5.66
CA TYR A 72 11.59 -9.05 5.54
C TYR A 72 11.80 -10.40 4.85
N ASP A 73 10.73 -11.16 4.61
CA ASP A 73 10.78 -12.51 4.05
C ASP A 73 10.31 -12.51 2.60
N SER A 74 11.15 -13.00 1.69
CA SER A 74 10.82 -13.12 0.26
C SER A 74 9.70 -14.14 -0.03
N ASP A 75 9.45 -15.07 0.88
CA ASP A 75 8.40 -16.09 0.78
C ASP A 75 7.08 -15.65 1.46
N ALA A 76 7.04 -14.43 2.00
CA ALA A 76 5.83 -13.82 2.53
C ALA A 76 4.95 -13.23 1.40
N PHE A 77 3.86 -12.59 1.80
CA PHE A 77 2.90 -12.04 0.84
C PHE A 77 2.74 -10.53 1.03
N GLY A 78 1.85 -10.08 1.91
CA GLY A 78 1.59 -8.66 2.08
C GLY A 78 0.36 -8.41 2.96
N CYS A 79 -0.16 -7.19 2.87
CA CYS A 79 -1.40 -6.79 3.52
C CYS A 79 -2.18 -5.79 2.66
N TYR A 80 -3.44 -5.61 2.99
CA TYR A 80 -4.36 -4.76 2.25
C TYR A 80 -4.63 -3.42 2.95
N ALA A 81 -5.34 -2.53 2.25
CA ALA A 81 -5.57 -1.15 2.67
C ALA A 81 -5.99 -0.98 4.14
N PRO A 82 -6.90 -1.78 4.73
CA PRO A 82 -7.28 -1.61 6.14
C PRO A 82 -6.14 -1.77 7.14
N VAL A 83 -5.14 -2.62 6.84
CA VAL A 83 -3.95 -2.79 7.70
C VAL A 83 -3.10 -1.52 7.68
N ILE A 84 -2.84 -0.99 6.49
CA ILE A 84 -2.05 0.23 6.30
C ILE A 84 -2.75 1.45 6.90
N VAL A 85 -4.07 1.57 6.75
CA VAL A 85 -4.86 2.63 7.42
C VAL A 85 -4.65 2.61 8.94
N ARG A 86 -4.76 1.43 9.57
CA ARG A 86 -4.55 1.30 11.02
C ARG A 86 -3.12 1.63 11.43
N ALA A 87 -2.14 1.15 10.67
CA ALA A 87 -0.72 1.38 10.95
C ALA A 87 -0.35 2.86 10.81
N MET A 88 -0.76 3.51 9.71
CA MET A 88 -0.51 4.94 9.49
C MET A 88 -1.21 5.79 10.56
N ASN A 89 -2.43 5.47 10.96
CA ASN A 89 -3.15 6.19 12.00
C ASN A 89 -2.43 6.11 13.37
N LYS A 90 -1.89 4.94 13.73
CA LYS A 90 -1.04 4.82 14.93
C LYS A 90 0.22 5.70 14.84
N ALA A 91 0.86 5.75 13.67
CA ALA A 91 2.05 6.59 13.46
C ALA A 91 1.69 8.09 13.51
N PHE A 92 0.59 8.52 12.89
CA PHE A 92 0.10 9.90 12.98
C PHE A 92 -0.23 10.30 14.41
N GLU A 93 -0.92 9.44 15.17
CA GLU A 93 -1.24 9.68 16.57
C GLU A 93 0.02 9.79 17.43
N ALA A 94 0.97 8.87 17.28
CA ALA A 94 2.24 8.88 18.02
C ALA A 94 3.07 10.15 17.76
N ALA A 95 2.98 10.72 16.56
CA ALA A 95 3.64 11.96 16.18
C ALA A 95 2.84 13.23 16.54
N GLY A 96 1.64 13.13 17.07
CA GLY A 96 0.74 14.27 17.31
C GLY A 96 0.36 15.00 16.02
N SER A 97 0.29 14.28 14.90
CA SER A 97 0.02 14.86 13.58
C SER A 97 -1.43 15.30 13.43
N LYS A 98 -1.65 16.33 12.60
CA LYS A 98 -3.01 16.74 12.19
C LYS A 98 -3.61 15.83 11.13
N TYR A 99 -2.83 14.95 10.54
CA TYR A 99 -3.28 14.04 9.48
C TYR A 99 -3.84 12.73 10.03
N TYR A 100 -4.68 12.09 9.23
CA TYR A 100 -5.13 10.73 9.46
C TYR A 100 -5.39 10.01 8.14
N ALA A 101 -5.18 8.70 8.13
CA ALA A 101 -5.39 7.82 6.98
C ALA A 101 -6.85 7.33 6.93
N VAL A 102 -7.39 7.21 5.73
CA VAL A 102 -8.74 6.68 5.45
C VAL A 102 -8.67 5.61 4.36
N ASP A 103 -9.51 4.60 4.50
CA ASP A 103 -9.68 3.57 3.47
C ASP A 103 -10.51 4.17 2.32
N GLU A 104 -9.91 4.25 1.15
CA GLU A 104 -10.53 4.74 -0.08
C GLU A 104 -10.72 3.61 -1.11
N THR A 105 -10.78 2.37 -0.64
CA THR A 105 -11.11 1.22 -1.49
C THR A 105 -12.42 1.48 -2.24
N ASP A 106 -12.46 1.09 -3.52
CA ASP A 106 -13.54 1.35 -4.48
C ASP A 106 -13.72 2.81 -4.93
N THR A 107 -12.85 3.74 -4.48
CA THR A 107 -12.85 5.11 -5.00
C THR A 107 -12.20 5.14 -6.39
N PRO A 108 -12.85 5.68 -7.43
CA PRO A 108 -12.26 5.79 -8.77
C PRO A 108 -10.94 6.59 -8.76
N VAL A 109 -9.98 6.20 -9.61
CA VAL A 109 -8.64 6.83 -9.64
C VAL A 109 -8.73 8.34 -9.90
N GLU A 110 -9.65 8.75 -10.77
CA GLU A 110 -9.92 10.17 -11.07
C GLU A 110 -10.35 10.93 -9.80
N ALA A 111 -11.20 10.32 -8.97
CA ALA A 111 -11.63 10.92 -7.71
C ALA A 111 -10.48 10.94 -6.67
N LEU A 112 -9.58 9.95 -6.66
CA LEU A 112 -8.37 9.99 -5.84
C LEU A 112 -7.45 11.14 -6.26
N ILE A 113 -7.29 11.38 -7.55
CA ILE A 113 -6.54 12.52 -8.08
C ILE A 113 -7.20 13.84 -7.62
N ASP A 114 -8.50 13.99 -7.84
CA ASP A 114 -9.21 15.23 -7.55
C ASP A 114 -9.28 15.54 -6.05
N CYS A 115 -9.55 14.52 -5.22
CA CYS A 115 -9.73 14.72 -3.78
C CYS A 115 -8.41 14.82 -2.99
N TYR A 116 -7.32 14.20 -3.49
CA TYR A 116 -6.07 14.07 -2.77
C TYR A 116 -4.88 14.66 -3.51
N VAL A 117 -4.52 14.12 -4.66
CA VAL A 117 -3.27 14.47 -5.34
C VAL A 117 -3.24 15.92 -5.79
N ASN A 118 -4.33 16.45 -6.33
CA ASN A 118 -4.48 17.86 -6.71
C ASN A 118 -4.39 18.83 -5.51
N HIS A 119 -4.58 18.31 -4.29
CA HIS A 119 -4.43 19.04 -3.04
C HIS A 119 -3.06 18.82 -2.36
N GLY A 120 -2.13 18.14 -3.03
CA GLY A 120 -0.79 17.88 -2.50
C GLY A 120 -0.73 16.72 -1.50
N LEU A 121 -1.72 15.83 -1.50
CA LEU A 121 -1.79 14.66 -0.64
C LEU A 121 -1.58 13.40 -1.49
N PRO A 122 -0.44 12.71 -1.37
CA PRO A 122 -0.21 11.46 -2.10
C PRO A 122 -1.09 10.32 -1.56
N VAL A 123 -1.36 9.34 -2.41
CA VAL A 123 -2.25 8.22 -2.09
C VAL A 123 -1.47 6.91 -2.14
N VAL A 124 -1.57 6.07 -1.10
CA VAL A 124 -1.06 4.69 -1.13
C VAL A 124 -2.01 3.86 -2.00
N PHE A 125 -1.49 3.16 -3.01
CA PHE A 125 -2.27 2.68 -4.14
C PHE A 125 -1.87 1.27 -4.55
N TRP A 126 -2.82 0.36 -4.65
CA TRP A 126 -2.58 -1.02 -5.08
C TRP A 126 -2.83 -1.22 -6.57
N ALA A 127 -1.91 -1.92 -7.21
CA ALA A 127 -2.00 -2.38 -8.59
C ALA A 127 -1.24 -3.72 -8.74
N CYS A 128 -0.73 -4.01 -9.93
CA CYS A 128 0.09 -5.18 -10.19
C CYS A 128 1.53 -4.75 -10.54
N ILE A 129 2.53 -5.52 -10.12
CA ILE A 129 3.94 -5.31 -10.49
C ILE A 129 4.07 -5.10 -12.01
N ASP A 130 4.78 -4.04 -12.43
CA ASP A 130 4.99 -3.65 -13.83
C ASP A 130 3.69 -3.45 -14.61
N MET A 131 2.58 -3.18 -13.95
CA MET A 131 1.26 -3.13 -14.58
C MET A 131 0.92 -4.37 -15.42
N LYS A 132 1.53 -5.54 -15.12
CA LYS A 132 1.23 -6.83 -15.76
C LYS A 132 -0.18 -7.32 -15.39
N PRO A 133 -0.78 -8.22 -16.19
CA PRO A 133 -2.03 -8.86 -15.80
C PRO A 133 -1.93 -9.55 -14.43
N PRO A 134 -3.03 -9.58 -13.64
CA PRO A 134 -3.03 -10.29 -12.37
C PRO A 134 -2.74 -11.78 -12.59
N ILE A 135 -1.97 -12.35 -11.67
CA ILE A 135 -1.58 -13.76 -11.68
C ILE A 135 -2.20 -14.41 -10.45
N GLU A 136 -3.03 -15.43 -10.66
CA GLU A 136 -3.55 -16.25 -9.56
C GLU A 136 -2.40 -16.89 -8.80
N GLY A 137 -2.36 -16.64 -7.51
CA GLY A 137 -1.29 -17.09 -6.63
C GLY A 137 -1.67 -18.30 -5.80
N PRO A 138 -0.87 -18.63 -4.78
CA PRO A 138 -1.23 -19.69 -3.85
C PRO A 138 -2.44 -19.29 -3.00
N SER A 139 -3.15 -20.32 -2.51
CA SER A 139 -4.17 -20.15 -1.48
C SER A 139 -3.67 -20.67 -0.12
N TRP A 140 -4.33 -20.20 0.94
CA TRP A 140 -4.17 -20.72 2.29
C TRP A 140 -5.50 -20.66 3.05
N ARG A 141 -5.58 -21.34 4.18
CA ARG A 141 -6.70 -21.23 5.09
C ARG A 141 -6.48 -20.08 6.07
N LEU A 142 -7.51 -19.30 6.29
CA LEU A 142 -7.46 -18.23 7.29
C LEU A 142 -7.40 -18.83 8.71
N LEU A 143 -6.53 -18.25 9.56
CA LEU A 143 -6.37 -18.70 10.95
C LEU A 143 -7.63 -18.47 11.79
N GLU A 144 -8.44 -17.47 11.43
CA GLU A 144 -9.62 -17.05 12.18
C GLU A 144 -10.81 -18.00 12.07
N ASP A 145 -11.07 -18.52 10.87
CA ASP A 145 -12.29 -19.32 10.60
C ASP A 145 -12.05 -20.54 9.71
N GLY A 146 -10.82 -20.73 9.19
CA GLY A 146 -10.48 -21.82 8.30
C GLY A 146 -11.01 -21.69 6.86
N SER A 147 -11.60 -20.55 6.49
CA SER A 147 -12.01 -20.29 5.11
C SER A 147 -10.79 -20.19 4.19
N GLU A 148 -10.98 -20.44 2.90
CA GLU A 148 -9.92 -20.36 1.91
C GLU A 148 -9.73 -18.92 1.44
N PHE A 149 -8.48 -18.47 1.39
CA PHE A 149 -8.06 -17.18 0.83
C PHE A 149 -7.14 -17.42 -0.36
N LEU A 150 -7.46 -16.78 -1.50
CA LEU A 150 -6.63 -16.81 -2.71
C LEU A 150 -5.88 -15.50 -2.88
N TRP A 151 -4.55 -15.56 -3.01
CA TRP A 151 -3.69 -14.41 -3.23
C TRP A 151 -3.53 -14.09 -4.72
N ILE A 152 -3.38 -12.80 -5.05
CA ILE A 152 -2.93 -12.36 -6.37
C ILE A 152 -1.41 -12.18 -6.33
N SER A 153 -0.66 -13.08 -6.98
CA SER A 153 0.80 -13.22 -6.83
C SER A 153 1.63 -12.01 -7.22
N ASN A 154 1.16 -11.19 -8.12
CA ASN A 154 1.84 -9.97 -8.54
C ASN A 154 1.15 -8.71 -8.00
N GLU A 155 0.50 -8.83 -6.85
CA GLU A 155 0.04 -7.67 -6.08
C GLU A 155 1.21 -6.74 -5.81
N HIS A 156 0.96 -5.43 -5.88
CA HIS A 156 1.96 -4.42 -5.63
C HIS A 156 1.35 -3.11 -5.15
N CYS A 157 2.05 -2.48 -4.20
CA CYS A 157 1.66 -1.21 -3.62
C CYS A 157 2.67 -0.11 -3.99
N MET A 158 2.15 1.05 -4.43
CA MET A 158 2.92 2.21 -4.86
C MET A 158 2.31 3.49 -4.27
N VAL A 159 2.93 4.64 -4.51
CA VAL A 159 2.38 5.95 -4.12
C VAL A 159 1.94 6.73 -5.35
N LEU A 160 0.62 6.90 -5.54
CA LEU A 160 0.06 7.77 -6.58
C LEU A 160 0.37 9.22 -6.23
N CYS A 161 1.09 9.93 -7.12
CA CYS A 161 1.63 11.25 -6.84
C CYS A 161 1.36 12.31 -7.92
N GLY A 162 0.71 11.96 -9.03
CA GLY A 162 0.42 12.93 -10.09
C GLY A 162 -0.26 12.34 -11.31
N GLU A 163 -0.60 13.23 -12.23
CA GLU A 163 -1.11 12.84 -13.55
C GLU A 163 -0.74 13.88 -14.62
N ASP A 164 -0.84 13.49 -15.88
CA ASP A 164 -0.98 14.36 -17.03
C ASP A 164 -2.19 13.94 -17.88
N ASP A 165 -2.28 14.37 -19.13
CA ASP A 165 -3.41 14.04 -20.01
C ASP A 165 -3.52 12.54 -20.31
N GLU A 166 -2.39 11.81 -20.33
CA GLU A 166 -2.32 10.42 -20.76
C GLU A 166 -2.01 9.44 -19.60
N LYS A 167 -1.27 9.90 -18.56
CA LYS A 167 -0.65 9.04 -17.55
C LYS A 167 -1.00 9.42 -16.13
N TYR A 168 -1.00 8.41 -15.25
CA TYR A 168 -0.83 8.56 -13.82
C TYR A 168 0.62 8.31 -13.42
N TYR A 169 1.13 9.05 -12.43
CA TYR A 169 2.50 8.96 -11.95
C TYR A 169 2.56 8.40 -10.53
N PHE A 170 3.57 7.55 -10.31
CA PHE A 170 3.76 6.83 -9.06
C PHE A 170 5.21 6.89 -8.61
N TYR A 171 5.44 6.93 -7.29
CA TYR A 171 6.68 6.44 -6.73
C TYR A 171 6.54 4.94 -6.49
N ASP A 172 7.34 4.17 -7.21
CA ASP A 172 7.34 2.71 -7.22
C ASP A 172 8.63 2.19 -6.57
N SER A 173 8.48 1.54 -5.42
CA SER A 173 9.60 1.03 -4.63
C SER A 173 10.24 -0.25 -5.16
N TRP A 174 9.63 -0.88 -6.19
CA TRP A 174 10.11 -2.13 -6.80
C TRP A 174 11.36 -1.91 -7.63
N GLU A 175 12.38 -2.74 -7.47
CA GLU A 175 13.59 -2.82 -8.32
C GLU A 175 14.23 -1.47 -8.70
N ASN A 176 14.15 -0.46 -7.84
CA ASN A 176 14.68 0.88 -8.08
C ASN A 176 13.97 1.65 -9.23
N HIS A 177 12.69 1.39 -9.46
CA HIS A 177 11.91 2.08 -10.49
C HIS A 177 11.81 3.59 -10.24
N GLY A 178 11.67 4.02 -8.98
CA GLY A 178 11.55 5.43 -8.64
C GLY A 178 10.25 6.06 -9.14
N LEU A 179 10.33 7.23 -9.76
CA LEU A 179 9.17 7.90 -10.35
C LEU A 179 8.83 7.27 -11.71
N THR A 180 7.67 6.63 -11.80
CA THR A 180 7.17 5.96 -13.02
C THR A 180 5.86 6.58 -13.49
N GLY A 181 5.58 6.49 -14.80
CA GLY A 181 4.32 6.95 -15.39
C GLY A 181 3.67 5.87 -16.26
N TRP A 182 2.41 5.56 -16.00
CA TRP A 182 1.65 4.51 -16.68
C TRP A 182 0.37 5.05 -17.31
N GLU A 183 0.00 4.52 -18.50
CA GLU A 183 -1.23 4.87 -19.21
C GLU A 183 -2.48 4.72 -18.34
N LYS A 184 -3.31 5.75 -18.27
CA LYS A 184 -4.51 5.79 -17.41
C LYS A 184 -5.42 4.56 -17.56
N PRO A 185 -5.79 4.11 -18.77
CA PRO A 185 -6.65 2.93 -18.92
C PRO A 185 -5.99 1.64 -18.41
N LEU A 186 -4.66 1.55 -18.45
CA LEU A 186 -3.94 0.39 -17.93
C LEU A 186 -3.96 0.38 -16.41
N VAL A 187 -3.66 1.51 -15.79
CA VAL A 187 -3.70 1.69 -14.32
C VAL A 187 -5.08 1.32 -13.77
N ILE A 188 -6.16 1.86 -14.34
CA ILE A 188 -7.53 1.58 -13.92
C ILE A 188 -7.82 0.07 -13.94
N ARG A 189 -7.41 -0.63 -15.02
CA ARG A 189 -7.58 -2.09 -15.11
C ARG A 189 -6.79 -2.86 -14.05
N ARG A 190 -5.56 -2.44 -13.75
CA ARG A 190 -4.71 -3.14 -12.76
C ARG A 190 -5.11 -2.82 -11.33
N HIS A 191 -5.58 -1.62 -11.08
CA HIS A 191 -6.16 -1.22 -9.81
C HIS A 191 -7.43 -2.03 -9.49
N LYS A 192 -8.32 -2.16 -10.47
CA LYS A 192 -9.50 -3.02 -10.35
C LYS A 192 -9.15 -4.49 -10.05
N ALA A 193 -8.07 -4.99 -10.63
CA ALA A 193 -7.60 -6.36 -10.36
C ALA A 193 -7.10 -6.54 -8.91
N GLN A 194 -6.76 -5.44 -8.23
CA GLN A 194 -6.40 -5.36 -6.82
C GLN A 194 -7.53 -4.69 -6.00
N MET A 195 -8.77 -5.00 -6.34
CA MET A 195 -9.98 -4.60 -5.60
C MET A 195 -10.12 -3.08 -5.41
N ASN A 196 -9.53 -2.28 -6.29
CA ASN A 196 -9.46 -0.81 -6.20
C ASN A 196 -9.00 -0.31 -4.83
N MET A 197 -8.04 -0.99 -4.20
CA MET A 197 -7.56 -0.63 -2.87
C MET A 197 -6.70 0.63 -2.90
N ALA A 198 -7.03 1.57 -2.02
CA ALA A 198 -6.27 2.80 -1.85
C ALA A 198 -6.37 3.32 -0.41
N VAL A 199 -5.35 4.08 0.03
CA VAL A 199 -5.36 4.80 1.31
C VAL A 199 -5.14 6.27 1.04
N GLY A 200 -6.17 7.06 1.32
CA GLY A 200 -6.14 8.53 1.27
C GLY A 200 -5.72 9.13 2.60
N ILE A 201 -5.28 10.40 2.56
CA ILE A 201 -4.88 11.14 3.76
C ILE A 201 -5.78 12.36 3.92
N ARG A 202 -6.29 12.57 5.13
CA ARG A 202 -7.14 13.73 5.46
C ARG A 202 -6.56 14.52 6.62
N GLU A 203 -6.91 15.80 6.69
CA GLU A 203 -6.59 16.66 7.85
C GLU A 203 -7.76 16.66 8.86
N GLN A 204 -7.41 16.57 10.13
CA GLN A 204 -8.39 16.84 11.20
C GLN A 204 -8.78 18.32 11.15
N LYS A 205 -10.07 18.62 11.05
CA LYS A 205 -10.53 19.98 11.21
C LYS A 205 -10.22 20.45 12.62
N CYS A 206 -9.46 21.53 12.78
CA CYS A 206 -9.27 22.16 14.08
C CYS A 206 -10.67 22.41 14.70
N LYS A 207 -10.97 21.78 15.82
CA LYS A 207 -12.10 22.23 16.65
C LYS A 207 -11.76 23.65 17.09
N LYS A 208 -12.49 24.63 16.51
CA LYS A 208 -12.48 26.02 16.98
C LYS A 208 -13.11 26.10 18.35
#